data_93f935c8251b029f59e3021bb01a1963
#
_entry.id   93f935c8251b029f59e3021bb01a1963
#
_cell.length_a   1.000
_cell.length_b   1.000
_cell.length_c   1.000
_cell.angle_alpha   90.00
_cell.angle_beta   90.00
_cell.angle_gamma   90.00
#
_symmetry.space_group_name_H-M   'P 1'
#
loop_
_entity.id
_entity.type
_entity.pdbx_description
1 polymer ?
#
loop_
_entity_poly.entity_id
_entity_poly.type
_entity_poly.pdbx_seq_one_letter_code
_entity_poly.pdbx_strand_id
1 'polypeptide(L)'
;SKTNKGVEFVMDPGYRLENGYVDFEVIKAVEGDWKGLMSYTPHYMPEIPQSLFFATSKDGLKWDLIEERITPKEYSYLDPTAIPIDDKNYLVVGSAAPNTLGDREHILFAADLVLP
;
A
#
# COMPACT_ATOMS: atom_id res chain seq x y z
N SER A 1 -10.55 8.18 -10.69
CA SER A 1 -11.64 9.15 -10.45
C SER A 1 -11.20 10.58 -10.75
N LYS A 2 -12.13 11.43 -11.09
CA LYS A 2 -11.90 12.85 -11.39
C LYS A 2 -12.89 13.69 -10.61
N THR A 3 -12.49 14.92 -10.30
CA THR A 3 -13.37 15.91 -9.69
C THR A 3 -13.52 17.13 -10.59
N ASN A 4 -14.69 17.71 -10.62
CA ASN A 4 -14.96 18.97 -11.27
C ASN A 4 -14.89 20.09 -10.23
N LYS A 5 -13.71 20.71 -10.08
CA LYS A 5 -13.43 21.76 -9.06
C LYS A 5 -13.83 21.36 -7.63
N GLY A 6 -13.76 20.06 -7.30
CA GLY A 6 -14.19 19.54 -6.01
C GLY A 6 -15.70 19.51 -5.76
N VAL A 7 -16.52 19.86 -6.76
CA VAL A 7 -17.99 19.90 -6.63
C VAL A 7 -18.62 18.58 -7.07
N GLU A 8 -18.05 17.93 -8.05
CA GLU A 8 -18.54 16.66 -8.59
C GLU A 8 -17.40 15.64 -8.65
N PHE A 9 -17.69 14.41 -8.26
CA PHE A 9 -16.75 13.30 -8.30
C PHE A 9 -17.25 12.25 -9.29
N VAL A 10 -16.44 11.99 -10.31
CA VAL A 10 -16.74 10.99 -11.33
C VAL A 10 -15.78 9.83 -11.23
N MET A 11 -16.31 8.61 -11.06
CA MET A 11 -15.50 7.39 -11.04
C MET A 11 -15.01 7.07 -12.45
N ASP A 12 -13.71 6.85 -12.57
CA ASP A 12 -13.15 6.30 -13.80
C ASP A 12 -13.56 4.83 -13.97
N PRO A 13 -13.83 4.36 -15.18
CA PRO A 13 -14.15 2.95 -15.44
C PRO A 13 -12.91 2.06 -15.28
N GLY A 14 -13.12 0.82 -14.86
CA GLY A 14 -12.09 -0.19 -14.75
C GLY A 14 -11.30 -0.15 -13.43
N TYR A 15 -10.43 -1.14 -13.27
CA TYR A 15 -9.60 -1.30 -12.08
C TYR A 15 -8.23 -0.68 -12.29
N ARG A 16 -7.68 -0.08 -11.23
CA ARG A 16 -6.32 0.46 -11.20
C ARG A 16 -5.28 -0.61 -10.94
N LEU A 17 -5.68 -1.65 -10.23
CA LEU A 17 -4.95 -2.89 -9.98
C LEU A 17 -5.90 -4.04 -10.14
N GLU A 18 -5.46 -5.12 -10.74
CA GLU A 18 -6.19 -6.39 -10.73
C GLU A 18 -5.97 -7.08 -9.38
N ASN A 19 -7.00 -7.79 -8.92
CA ASN A 19 -7.08 -8.45 -7.61
C ASN A 19 -7.39 -7.50 -6.44
N GLY A 20 -7.84 -8.07 -5.36
CA GLY A 20 -8.26 -7.31 -4.19
C GLY A 20 -7.11 -6.93 -3.29
N TYR A 21 -6.74 -5.69 -3.34
CA TYR A 21 -5.80 -5.09 -2.42
C TYR A 21 -6.56 -4.35 -1.33
N VAL A 22 -5.96 -4.31 -0.16
CA VAL A 22 -6.42 -3.51 0.97
C VAL A 22 -5.40 -2.39 1.16
N ASP A 23 -5.84 -1.23 1.54
CA ASP A 23 -4.99 -0.10 1.91
C ASP A 23 -3.90 0.25 0.89
N PHE A 24 -4.15 1.28 0.12
CA PHE A 24 -3.22 1.76 -0.89
C PHE A 24 -2.86 3.23 -0.63
N GLU A 25 -1.56 3.49 -0.54
CA GLU A 25 -1.01 4.83 -0.36
C GLU A 25 -0.09 5.20 -1.52
N VAL A 26 -0.34 6.33 -2.17
CA VAL A 26 0.59 6.88 -3.15
C VAL A 26 1.68 7.65 -2.40
N ILE A 27 2.90 7.16 -2.43
CA ILE A 27 4.01 7.73 -1.67
C ILE A 27 4.94 8.61 -2.48
N LYS A 28 4.90 8.48 -3.80
CA LYS A 28 5.62 9.35 -4.73
C LYS A 28 4.78 9.56 -5.98
N ALA A 29 4.58 10.80 -6.36
CA ALA A 29 3.79 11.20 -7.52
C ALA A 29 4.63 12.13 -8.42
N VAL A 30 5.50 11.55 -9.23
CA VAL A 30 6.32 12.26 -10.21
C VAL A 30 6.00 11.69 -11.59
N GLU A 31 5.83 12.55 -12.57
CA GLU A 31 5.54 12.13 -13.95
C GLU A 31 6.53 11.07 -14.42
N GLY A 32 5.99 9.95 -14.90
CA GLY A 32 6.78 8.80 -15.34
C GLY A 32 7.36 7.91 -14.21
N ASP A 33 7.22 8.30 -12.94
CA ASP A 33 7.80 7.58 -11.81
C ASP A 33 6.93 7.68 -10.55
N TRP A 34 5.80 7.01 -10.58
CA TRP A 34 4.89 6.90 -9.44
C TRP A 34 5.22 5.68 -8.60
N LYS A 35 5.19 5.84 -7.28
CA LYS A 35 5.34 4.74 -6.32
C LYS A 35 4.15 4.68 -5.39
N GLY A 36 3.69 3.47 -5.13
CA GLY A 36 2.65 3.16 -4.17
C GLY A 36 3.14 2.17 -3.12
N LEU A 37 2.53 2.21 -1.98
CA LEU A 37 2.70 1.26 -0.89
C LEU A 37 1.33 0.67 -0.58
N MET A 38 1.25 -0.65 -0.44
CA MET A 38 -0.02 -1.32 -0.22
C MET A 38 0.07 -2.48 0.73
N SER A 39 -1.04 -2.77 1.36
CA SER A 39 -1.25 -4.00 2.12
C SER A 39 -1.92 -5.04 1.20
N TYR A 40 -1.35 -6.24 1.13
CA TYR A 40 -1.78 -7.27 0.21
C TYR A 40 -1.56 -8.69 0.73
N THR A 41 -2.48 -9.56 0.39
CA THR A 41 -2.34 -11.01 0.54
C THR A 41 -2.72 -11.71 -0.77
N PRO A 42 -1.84 -12.55 -1.35
CA PRO A 42 -2.03 -13.10 -2.70
C PRO A 42 -3.24 -14.02 -2.89
N HIS A 43 -3.86 -14.54 -1.83
CA HIS A 43 -4.87 -15.59 -1.97
C HIS A 43 -6.13 -15.42 -1.12
N TYR A 44 -6.41 -14.28 -0.55
CA TYR A 44 -7.60 -14.07 0.31
C TYR A 44 -7.79 -15.17 1.38
N MET A 45 -6.71 -15.76 1.83
CA MET A 45 -6.75 -16.75 2.87
C MET A 45 -6.53 -16.09 4.23
N PRO A 46 -7.44 -16.29 5.21
CA PRO A 46 -7.31 -15.63 6.52
C PRO A 46 -6.02 -15.95 7.25
N GLU A 47 -5.44 -17.11 6.96
CA GLU A 47 -4.19 -17.59 7.55
C GLU A 47 -2.93 -17.02 6.88
N ILE A 48 -3.07 -16.35 5.74
CA ILE A 48 -1.94 -15.68 5.09
C ILE A 48 -1.90 -14.23 5.54
N PRO A 49 -0.80 -13.79 6.18
CA PRO A 49 -0.70 -12.43 6.66
C PRO A 49 -0.72 -11.44 5.51
N GLN A 50 -1.38 -10.33 5.73
CA GLN A 50 -1.25 -9.17 4.85
C GLN A 50 0.15 -8.57 5.05
N SER A 51 0.84 -8.34 3.96
CA SER A 51 2.18 -7.77 3.97
C SER A 51 2.21 -6.48 3.17
N LEU A 52 3.19 -5.65 3.42
CA LEU A 52 3.41 -4.46 2.61
C LEU A 52 4.21 -4.82 1.36
N PHE A 53 3.78 -4.23 0.26
CA PHE A 53 4.42 -4.34 -1.05
C PHE A 53 4.50 -2.96 -1.69
N PHE A 54 5.48 -2.78 -2.57
CA PHE A 54 5.50 -1.64 -3.47
C PHE A 54 4.69 -1.90 -4.72
N ALA A 55 4.14 -0.82 -5.27
CA ALA A 55 3.63 -0.78 -6.63
C ALA A 55 4.26 0.40 -7.38
N THR A 56 4.36 0.26 -8.68
CA THR A 56 4.89 1.31 -9.55
C THR A 56 3.87 1.66 -10.62
N SER A 57 3.93 2.91 -11.07
CA SER A 57 3.13 3.36 -12.19
C SER A 57 3.87 4.44 -12.98
N LYS A 58 3.57 4.56 -14.25
CA LYS A 58 4.08 5.65 -15.10
C LYS A 58 3.15 6.86 -15.12
N ASP A 59 1.87 6.64 -14.92
CA ASP A 59 0.82 7.64 -15.11
C ASP A 59 -0.09 7.83 -13.88
N GLY A 60 0.10 7.04 -12.83
CA GLY A 60 -0.74 7.03 -11.65
C GLY A 60 -2.11 6.35 -11.86
N LEU A 61 -2.38 5.84 -13.05
CA LEU A 61 -3.66 5.22 -13.42
C LEU A 61 -3.60 3.71 -13.49
N LYS A 62 -2.51 3.17 -13.99
CA LYS A 62 -2.24 1.73 -14.01
C LYS A 62 -1.04 1.44 -13.13
N TRP A 63 -1.17 0.42 -12.31
CA TRP A 63 -0.18 0.08 -11.32
C TRP A 63 0.28 -1.36 -11.49
N ASP A 64 1.57 -1.58 -11.36
CA ASP A 64 2.22 -2.88 -11.36
C ASP A 64 2.75 -3.18 -9.96
N LEU A 65 2.40 -4.36 -9.44
CA LEU A 65 2.90 -4.84 -8.16
C LEU A 65 4.35 -5.29 -8.29
N ILE A 66 5.19 -4.87 -7.34
CA ILE A 66 6.49 -5.49 -7.13
C ILE A 66 6.28 -6.66 -6.17
N GLU A 67 6.46 -7.88 -6.64
CA GLU A 67 6.11 -9.10 -5.89
C GLU A 67 7.07 -9.43 -4.73
N GLU A 68 8.00 -8.56 -4.43
CA GLU A 68 8.88 -8.70 -3.28
C GLU A 68 8.21 -8.14 -2.02
N ARG A 69 8.05 -9.00 -1.01
CA ARG A 69 7.49 -8.60 0.27
C ARG A 69 8.45 -7.69 1.03
N ILE A 70 7.92 -6.57 1.55
CA ILE A 70 8.68 -5.62 2.35
C ILE A 70 8.72 -6.05 3.83
N THR A 71 7.60 -6.53 4.36
CA THR A 71 7.41 -6.82 5.79
C THR A 71 7.58 -8.29 6.13
N PRO A 72 7.97 -8.62 7.39
CA PRO A 72 8.03 -10.00 7.87
C PRO A 72 6.67 -10.71 7.85
N LYS A 73 6.70 -12.04 7.97
CA LYS A 73 5.50 -12.89 7.92
C LYS A 73 4.76 -13.04 9.25
N GLU A 74 5.35 -12.61 10.34
CA GLU A 74 4.84 -12.86 11.68
C GLU A 74 3.63 -12.01 12.05
N TYR A 75 3.45 -10.89 11.33
CA TYR A 75 2.35 -9.96 11.52
C TYR A 75 1.64 -9.65 10.22
N SER A 76 0.37 -9.30 10.33
CA SER A 76 -0.34 -8.58 9.28
C SER A 76 -0.08 -7.08 9.44
N TYR A 77 0.24 -6.42 8.34
CA TYR A 77 0.53 -4.99 8.29
C TYR A 77 -0.53 -4.28 7.46
N LEU A 78 -1.16 -3.27 8.05
CA LEU A 78 -2.35 -2.60 7.54
C LEU A 78 -2.20 -1.08 7.62
N ASP A 79 -3.00 -0.38 6.85
CA ASP A 79 -3.14 1.08 6.87
C ASP A 79 -1.80 1.82 6.81
N PRO A 80 -0.91 1.48 5.86
CA PRO A 80 0.38 2.14 5.81
C PRO A 80 0.25 3.58 5.33
N THR A 81 1.01 4.47 5.96
CA THR A 81 1.30 5.79 5.43
C THR A 81 2.81 6.00 5.42
N ALA A 82 3.31 6.79 4.50
CA ALA A 82 4.74 7.00 4.35
C ALA A 82 5.07 8.49 4.28
N ILE A 83 6.00 8.91 5.14
CA ILE A 83 6.46 10.29 5.26
C ILE A 83 7.86 10.38 4.61
N PRO A 84 8.06 11.22 3.61
CA PRO A 84 9.37 11.35 2.98
C PRO A 84 10.38 12.00 3.94
N ILE A 85 11.56 11.40 4.04
CA ILE A 85 12.72 11.95 4.75
C ILE A 85 13.68 12.60 3.75
N ASP A 86 13.92 11.91 2.64
CA ASP A 86 14.65 12.41 1.48
C ASP A 86 14.14 11.73 0.21
N ASP A 87 14.86 11.82 -0.91
CA ASP A 87 14.41 11.31 -2.21
C ASP A 87 14.15 9.80 -2.26
N LYS A 88 14.76 9.02 -1.38
CA LYS A 88 14.67 7.55 -1.35
C LYS A 88 14.23 6.98 -0.01
N ASN A 89 14.39 7.73 1.06
CA ASN A 89 14.13 7.26 2.42
C ASN A 89 12.80 7.83 2.93
N TYR A 90 12.00 6.94 3.48
CA TYR A 90 10.69 7.25 4.05
C TYR A 90 10.58 6.68 5.45
N LEU A 91 9.82 7.33 6.28
CA LEU A 91 9.31 6.75 7.51
C LEU A 91 7.92 6.19 7.23
N VAL A 92 7.75 4.89 7.40
CA VAL A 92 6.44 4.23 7.30
C VAL A 92 5.84 4.08 8.67
N VAL A 93 4.59 4.45 8.80
CA VAL A 93 3.77 4.25 10.00
C VAL A 93 2.52 3.48 9.59
N GLY A 94 2.07 2.56 10.41
CA GLY A 94 0.87 1.80 10.15
C GLY A 94 0.44 0.98 11.35
N SER A 95 -0.51 0.09 11.15
CA SER A 95 -0.93 -0.86 12.16
C SER A 95 -0.40 -2.27 11.85
N ALA A 96 -0.11 -3.02 12.88
CA ALA A 96 0.29 -4.42 12.78
C ALA A 96 -0.52 -5.25 13.77
N ALA A 97 -0.91 -6.45 13.34
CA ALA A 97 -1.59 -7.42 14.19
C ALA A 97 -0.87 -8.77 14.11
N PRO A 98 -0.81 -9.55 15.22
CA PRO A 98 -0.34 -10.91 15.16
C PRO A 98 -1.13 -11.70 14.11
N ASN A 99 -0.45 -12.56 13.36
CA ASN A 99 -1.07 -13.36 12.32
C ASN A 99 -1.78 -14.57 12.89
N THR A 100 -2.69 -14.35 13.83
CA THR A 100 -3.52 -15.38 14.44
C THR A 100 -4.99 -15.09 14.17
N LEU A 101 -5.73 -16.11 13.77
CA LEU A 101 -7.18 -16.02 13.59
C LEU A 101 -7.84 -15.58 14.91
N GLY A 102 -8.62 -14.51 14.84
CA GLY A 102 -9.36 -13.97 15.97
C GLY A 102 -8.59 -12.98 16.84
N ASP A 103 -7.33 -12.74 16.59
CA ASP A 103 -6.62 -11.68 17.28
C ASP A 103 -7.04 -10.31 16.75
N ARG A 104 -7.50 -9.45 17.67
CA ARG A 104 -7.99 -8.11 17.36
C ARG A 104 -7.11 -7.01 17.95
N GLU A 105 -6.02 -7.37 18.60
CA GLU A 105 -5.08 -6.39 19.13
C GLU A 105 -4.17 -5.91 18.02
N HIS A 106 -4.28 -4.64 17.70
CA HIS A 106 -3.40 -3.95 16.77
C HIS A 106 -2.43 -3.08 17.52
N ILE A 107 -1.20 -3.07 17.06
CA ILE A 107 -0.17 -2.15 17.53
C ILE A 107 0.18 -1.17 16.42
N LEU A 108 0.60 0.03 16.76
CA LEU A 108 1.25 0.94 15.82
C LEU A 108 2.70 0.50 15.62
N PHE A 109 3.13 0.51 14.39
CA PHE A 109 4.54 0.33 14.04
C PHE A 109 5.07 1.55 13.30
N ALA A 110 6.38 1.75 13.39
CA ALA A 110 7.11 2.69 12.56
C ALA A 110 8.39 2.02 12.08
N ALA A 111 8.76 2.22 10.84
CA ALA A 111 9.95 1.64 10.25
C ALA A 111 10.52 2.52 9.13
N ASP A 112 11.82 2.44 8.94
CA ASP A 112 12.48 3.04 7.80
C ASP A 112 12.19 2.23 6.54
N LEU A 113 11.90 2.93 5.46
CA LEU A 113 11.60 2.35 4.14
C LEU A 113 12.47 3.02 3.10
N VAL A 114 13.13 2.21 2.28
CA VAL A 114 13.91 2.68 1.15
C VAL A 114 13.16 2.33 -0.14
N LEU A 115 12.96 3.32 -1.01
CA LEU A 115 12.32 3.08 -2.32
C LEU A 115 13.19 2.19 -3.22
N PRO A 116 12.55 1.32 -3.99
CA PRO A 116 13.25 0.51 -4.98
C PRO A 116 13.82 1.36 -6.12
#